data_7ce2bdf4098013698685f162a21a0ad2
#
_entry.id   7ce2bdf4098013698685f162a21a0ad2
#
_cell.length_a   1.000
_cell.length_b   1.000
_cell.length_c   1.000
_cell.angle_alpha   90.00
_cell.angle_beta   90.00
_cell.angle_gamma   90.00
#
_symmetry.space_group_name_H-M   'P 1'
#
loop_
_entity.id
_entity.type
_entity.pdbx_description
1 polymer ?
#
loop_
_entity_poly.entity_id
_entity_poly.type
_entity_poly.pdbx_seq_one_letter_code
_entity_poly.pdbx_strand_id
1 'polypeptide(L)'
;IGEALHLVDEGVISVEDLDITVKYGIGRRLAFTGPFESMHLNSNLSFDAYLTKYKDVLRTMIEATEVKHPLSKELLEKVATERNRLLPLEEIAERKAWRDRQLMKIAKLWAEAKK
;
A
#
# COMPACT_ATOMS: atom_id res chain seq x y z
N ILE A 1 -5.75 2.11 -4.13
CA ILE A 1 -5.64 2.25 -5.62
C ILE A 1 -5.95 3.67 -6.05
N GLY A 2 -7.07 4.29 -5.63
CA GLY A 2 -7.42 5.66 -6.05
C GLY A 2 -6.32 6.67 -5.79
N GLU A 3 -5.80 6.73 -4.58
CA GLU A 3 -4.69 7.62 -4.22
C GLU A 3 -3.41 7.31 -5.00
N ALA A 4 -3.13 6.04 -5.25
CA ALA A 4 -1.98 5.63 -6.06
C ALA A 4 -2.06 6.17 -7.50
N LEU A 5 -3.22 6.06 -8.12
CA LEU A 5 -3.47 6.59 -9.46
C LEU A 5 -3.37 8.12 -9.48
N HIS A 6 -3.88 8.79 -8.44
CA HIS A 6 -3.77 10.24 -8.29
C HIS A 6 -2.31 10.70 -8.26
N LEU A 7 -1.50 10.12 -7.38
CA LEU A 7 -0.10 10.48 -7.23
C LEU A 7 0.71 10.28 -8.53
N VAL A 8 0.38 9.24 -9.29
CA VAL A 8 1.00 8.99 -10.61
C VAL A 8 0.52 10.00 -11.65
N ASP A 9 -0.77 10.34 -11.65
CA ASP A 9 -1.35 11.33 -12.57
C ASP A 9 -0.77 12.73 -12.37
N GLU A 10 -0.66 13.15 -11.12
CA GLU A 10 -0.03 14.43 -10.73
C GLU A 10 1.51 14.44 -10.93
N GLY A 11 2.10 13.33 -11.33
CA GLY A 11 3.55 13.24 -11.54
C GLY A 11 4.39 13.28 -10.26
N VAL A 12 3.76 13.05 -9.10
CA VAL A 12 4.44 13.07 -7.79
C VAL A 12 5.38 11.88 -7.64
N ILE A 13 4.97 10.71 -8.17
CA ILE A 13 5.72 9.46 -8.04
C ILE A 13 5.51 8.57 -9.26
N SER A 14 6.50 7.75 -9.60
CA SER A 14 6.34 6.72 -10.63
C SER A 14 5.57 5.51 -10.11
N VAL A 15 5.03 4.68 -11.00
CA VAL A 15 4.38 3.41 -10.64
C VAL A 15 5.37 2.49 -9.92
N GLU A 16 6.61 2.43 -10.39
CA GLU A 16 7.68 1.62 -9.81
C GLU A 16 8.03 2.08 -8.38
N ASP A 17 8.27 3.37 -8.19
CA ASP A 17 8.64 3.93 -6.90
C ASP A 17 7.53 3.81 -5.87
N LEU A 18 6.25 3.92 -6.30
CA LEU A 18 5.12 3.70 -5.42
C LEU A 18 5.05 2.25 -4.92
N ASP A 19 5.22 1.27 -5.82
CA ASP A 19 5.28 -0.14 -5.45
C ASP A 19 6.43 -0.42 -4.46
N ILE A 20 7.61 0.18 -4.69
CA ILE A 20 8.78 0.08 -3.81
C ILE A 20 8.48 0.68 -2.44
N THR A 21 7.91 1.89 -2.41
CA THR A 21 7.59 2.62 -1.18
C THR A 21 6.63 1.84 -0.29
N VAL A 22 5.55 1.31 -0.87
CA VAL A 22 4.57 0.50 -0.11
C VAL A 22 5.19 -0.83 0.34
N LYS A 23 5.90 -1.53 -0.54
CA LYS A 23 6.49 -2.84 -0.26
C LYS A 23 7.53 -2.80 0.85
N TYR A 24 8.42 -1.81 0.85
CA TYR A 24 9.51 -1.70 1.83
C TYR A 24 9.18 -0.78 3.02
N GLY A 25 8.11 -0.01 2.92
CA GLY A 25 7.57 0.85 3.97
C GLY A 25 6.46 0.16 4.78
N ILE A 26 5.24 0.66 4.63
CA ILE A 26 4.09 0.24 5.43
C ILE A 26 3.72 -1.23 5.24
N GLY A 27 3.94 -1.80 4.06
CA GLY A 27 3.60 -3.21 3.76
C GLY A 27 4.30 -4.21 4.69
N ARG A 28 5.52 -3.91 5.14
CA ARG A 28 6.23 -4.75 6.12
C ARG A 28 5.54 -4.77 7.48
N ARG A 29 4.99 -3.65 7.91
CA ARG A 29 4.26 -3.55 9.18
C ARG A 29 2.93 -4.28 9.08
N LEU A 30 2.19 -4.08 7.98
CA LEU A 30 0.89 -4.71 7.75
C LEU A 30 0.98 -6.23 7.54
N ALA A 31 2.17 -6.78 7.36
CA ALA A 31 2.38 -8.22 7.37
C ALA A 31 2.17 -8.86 8.76
N PHE A 32 2.31 -8.10 9.84
CA PHE A 32 2.22 -8.60 11.23
C PHE A 32 1.17 -7.88 12.07
N THR A 33 0.86 -6.62 11.77
CA THR A 33 -0.12 -5.81 12.51
C THR A 33 -1.18 -5.27 11.55
N GLY A 34 -2.44 -5.30 11.96
CA GLY A 34 -3.52 -4.67 11.21
C GLY A 34 -3.41 -3.13 11.25
N PRO A 35 -4.25 -2.40 10.49
CA PRO A 35 -4.16 -0.93 10.41
C PRO A 35 -4.38 -0.25 11.76
N PHE A 36 -5.33 -0.68 12.56
CA PHE A 36 -5.60 -0.08 13.87
C PHE A 36 -4.49 -0.37 14.88
N GLU A 37 -3.97 -1.59 14.91
CA GLU A 37 -2.84 -1.95 15.76
C GLU A 37 -1.58 -1.17 15.35
N SER A 38 -1.31 -1.03 14.06
CA SER A 38 -0.19 -0.22 13.55
C SER A 38 -0.32 1.25 13.97
N MET A 39 -1.53 1.82 13.95
CA MET A 39 -1.78 3.18 14.44
C MET A 39 -1.53 3.28 15.95
N HIS A 40 -2.02 2.32 16.73
CA HIS A 40 -1.85 2.30 18.18
C HIS A 40 -0.37 2.20 18.59
N LEU A 41 0.39 1.34 17.93
CA LEU A 41 1.82 1.15 18.19
C LEU A 41 2.70 2.35 17.79
N ASN A 42 2.18 3.31 17.05
CA ASN A 42 2.88 4.55 16.71
C ASN A 42 2.89 5.59 17.85
N SER A 43 2.27 5.29 18.97
CA SER A 43 2.23 6.21 20.13
C SER A 43 2.30 5.44 21.45
N ASN A 44 2.65 6.16 22.51
CA ASN A 44 2.58 5.64 23.88
C ASN A 44 1.29 6.06 24.59
N LEU A 45 0.21 6.26 23.83
CA LEU A 45 -1.10 6.68 24.33
C LEU A 45 -2.07 5.50 24.27
N SER A 46 -3.14 5.55 25.08
CA SER A 46 -4.31 4.72 24.83
C SER A 46 -4.92 5.07 23.46
N PHE A 47 -5.64 4.13 22.84
CA PHE A 47 -6.10 4.35 21.47
C PHE A 47 -7.15 5.48 21.37
N ASP A 48 -8.00 5.64 22.40
CA ASP A 48 -8.94 6.77 22.51
C ASP A 48 -8.22 8.12 22.63
N ALA A 49 -7.16 8.20 23.45
CA ALA A 49 -6.33 9.39 23.57
C ALA A 49 -5.59 9.69 22.25
N TYR A 50 -5.11 8.66 21.54
CA TYR A 50 -4.53 8.80 20.21
C TYR A 50 -5.53 9.40 19.22
N LEU A 51 -6.73 8.81 19.11
CA LEU A 51 -7.78 9.30 18.21
C LEU A 51 -8.20 10.73 18.56
N THR A 52 -8.36 11.06 19.84
CA THR A 52 -8.69 12.41 20.28
C THR A 52 -7.62 13.42 19.88
N LYS A 53 -6.35 13.06 20.07
CA LYS A 53 -5.21 13.93 19.72
C LYS A 53 -5.10 14.19 18.22
N TYR A 54 -5.35 13.17 17.39
CA TYR A 54 -5.10 13.23 15.95
C TYR A 54 -6.37 13.37 15.09
N LYS A 55 -7.58 13.49 15.70
CA LYS A 55 -8.86 13.54 14.98
C LYS A 55 -8.91 14.59 13.87
N ASP A 56 -8.38 15.79 14.11
CA ASP A 56 -8.45 16.88 13.15
C ASP A 56 -7.50 16.67 11.97
N VAL A 57 -6.31 16.12 12.24
CA VAL A 57 -5.36 15.70 11.19
C VAL A 57 -5.96 14.58 10.36
N LEU A 58 -6.55 13.56 11.01
CA LEU A 58 -7.20 12.44 10.32
C LEU A 58 -8.36 12.93 9.45
N ARG A 59 -9.19 13.85 9.95
CA ARG A 59 -10.29 14.47 9.17
C ARG A 59 -9.76 15.17 7.93
N THR A 60 -8.76 16.04 8.07
CA THR A 60 -8.15 16.75 6.95
C THR A 60 -7.58 15.77 5.91
N MET A 61 -6.93 14.68 6.34
CA MET A 61 -6.41 13.66 5.43
C MET A 61 -7.53 12.92 4.69
N ILE A 62 -8.62 12.56 5.39
CA ILE A 62 -9.78 11.90 4.77
C ILE A 62 -10.42 12.83 3.72
N GLU A 63 -10.68 14.08 4.09
CA GLU A 63 -11.24 15.08 3.17
C GLU A 63 -10.33 15.31 1.94
N ALA A 64 -9.01 15.33 2.12
CA ALA A 64 -8.06 15.46 1.03
C ALA A 64 -8.02 14.25 0.09
N THR A 65 -8.33 13.05 0.59
CA THR A 65 -8.32 11.79 -0.20
C THR A 65 -9.67 11.49 -0.88
N GLU A 66 -10.73 12.23 -0.58
CA GLU A 66 -12.04 12.10 -1.25
C GLU A 66 -12.05 12.64 -2.70
N VAL A 67 -10.89 12.94 -3.27
CA VAL A 67 -10.77 13.43 -4.64
C VAL A 67 -11.26 12.36 -5.63
N LYS A 68 -12.36 12.65 -6.30
CA LYS A 68 -12.88 11.83 -7.40
C LYS A 68 -11.99 12.05 -8.63
N HIS A 69 -11.02 11.16 -8.83
CA HIS A 69 -10.24 11.15 -10.05
C HIS A 69 -11.01 10.43 -11.16
N PRO A 70 -11.22 11.09 -12.30
CA PRO A 70 -11.65 10.37 -13.49
C PRO A 70 -10.54 9.39 -13.87
N LEU A 71 -10.89 8.11 -14.06
CA LEU A 71 -10.01 7.13 -14.66
C LEU A 71 -9.92 7.44 -16.16
N SER A 72 -9.15 8.47 -16.52
CA SER A 72 -8.98 8.86 -17.91
C SER A 72 -8.26 7.76 -18.69
N LYS A 73 -8.54 7.70 -19.99
CA LYS A 73 -7.88 6.74 -20.87
C LYS A 73 -6.37 6.93 -20.87
N GLU A 74 -5.93 8.17 -20.88
CA GLU A 74 -4.52 8.57 -20.86
C GLU A 74 -3.80 8.10 -19.58
N LEU A 75 -4.44 8.25 -18.42
CA LEU A 75 -3.90 7.75 -17.16
C LEU A 75 -3.78 6.21 -17.17
N LEU A 76 -4.82 5.52 -17.60
CA LEU A 76 -4.81 4.05 -17.67
C LEU A 76 -3.75 3.54 -18.64
N GLU A 77 -3.58 4.17 -19.80
CA GLU A 77 -2.54 3.82 -20.78
C GLU A 77 -1.13 4.07 -20.21
N LYS A 78 -0.91 5.20 -19.52
CA LYS A 78 0.37 5.53 -18.86
C LYS A 78 0.74 4.45 -17.84
N VAL A 79 -0.18 4.13 -16.93
CA VAL A 79 0.04 3.13 -15.88
C VAL A 79 0.27 1.73 -16.46
N ALA A 80 -0.55 1.33 -17.46
CA ALA A 80 -0.43 0.04 -18.12
C ALA A 80 0.91 -0.10 -18.85
N THR A 81 1.34 0.92 -19.56
CA THR A 81 2.63 0.92 -20.28
C THR A 81 3.80 0.73 -19.32
N GLU A 82 3.82 1.45 -18.21
CA GLU A 82 4.89 1.32 -17.21
C GLU A 82 4.86 -0.08 -16.56
N ARG A 83 3.69 -0.57 -16.16
CA ARG A 83 3.56 -1.90 -15.53
C ARG A 83 3.94 -3.04 -16.47
N ASN A 84 3.52 -2.99 -17.73
CA ASN A 84 3.88 -4.01 -18.72
C ASN A 84 5.37 -4.03 -19.02
N ARG A 85 6.03 -2.88 -18.97
CA ARG A 85 7.50 -2.80 -19.08
C ARG A 85 8.20 -3.46 -17.88
N LEU A 86 7.67 -3.27 -16.66
CA LEU A 86 8.25 -3.83 -15.42
C LEU A 86 7.94 -5.32 -15.22
N LEU A 87 6.85 -5.80 -15.78
CA LEU A 87 6.45 -7.21 -15.71
C LEU A 87 5.75 -7.58 -17.03
N PRO A 88 6.48 -8.07 -18.03
CA PRO A 88 5.93 -8.57 -19.27
C PRO A 88 4.96 -9.74 -19.08
N LEU A 89 4.01 -9.90 -20.00
CA LEU A 89 2.95 -10.92 -19.90
C LEU A 89 3.50 -12.34 -19.74
N GLU A 90 4.56 -12.67 -20.45
CA GLU A 90 5.24 -13.96 -20.41
C GLU A 90 5.86 -14.30 -19.05
N GLU A 91 6.19 -13.29 -18.24
CA GLU A 91 6.80 -13.47 -16.91
C GLU A 91 5.77 -13.55 -15.76
N ILE A 92 4.50 -13.28 -16.03
CA ILE A 92 3.45 -13.23 -14.99
C ILE A 92 3.32 -14.56 -14.25
N ALA A 93 3.35 -15.68 -14.96
CA ALA A 93 3.18 -17.00 -14.35
C ALA A 93 4.32 -17.31 -13.35
N GLU A 94 5.56 -17.04 -13.75
CA GLU A 94 6.73 -17.23 -12.88
C GLU A 94 6.67 -16.29 -11.67
N ARG A 95 6.29 -15.02 -11.90
CA ARG A 95 6.17 -14.02 -10.84
C ARG A 95 5.09 -14.38 -9.81
N LYS A 96 3.95 -14.92 -10.26
CA LYS A 96 2.90 -15.45 -9.37
C LYS A 96 3.45 -16.60 -8.50
N ALA A 97 4.10 -17.57 -9.11
CA ALA A 97 4.69 -18.70 -8.38
C ALA A 97 5.74 -18.23 -7.36
N TRP A 98 6.57 -17.24 -7.70
CA TRP A 98 7.50 -16.62 -6.77
C TRP A 98 6.77 -15.97 -5.59
N ARG A 99 5.73 -15.14 -5.86
CA ARG A 99 4.91 -14.48 -4.83
C ARG A 99 4.34 -15.50 -3.86
N ASP A 100 3.74 -16.56 -4.39
CA ASP A 100 3.07 -17.58 -3.57
C ASP A 100 4.05 -18.30 -2.65
N ARG A 101 5.27 -18.60 -3.14
CA ARG A 101 6.36 -19.12 -2.30
C ARG A 101 6.74 -18.15 -1.17
N GLN A 102 6.79 -16.83 -1.41
CA GLN A 102 7.10 -15.85 -0.35
C GLN A 102 5.96 -15.75 0.67
N LEU A 103 4.70 -15.76 0.23
CA LEU A 103 3.53 -15.76 1.12
C LEU A 103 3.49 -16.99 2.01
N MET A 104 3.87 -18.17 1.49
CA MET A 104 4.00 -19.39 2.31
C MET A 104 5.08 -19.26 3.39
N LYS A 105 6.20 -18.58 3.12
CA LYS A 105 7.25 -18.31 4.13
C LYS A 105 6.71 -17.38 5.23
N ILE A 106 5.99 -16.32 4.86
CA ILE A 106 5.35 -15.42 5.83
C ILE A 106 4.32 -16.18 6.67
N ALA A 107 3.50 -17.04 6.07
CA ALA A 107 2.53 -17.86 6.79
C ALA A 107 3.17 -18.77 7.85
N LYS A 108 4.34 -19.36 7.55
CA LYS A 108 5.12 -20.14 8.52
C LYS A 108 5.61 -19.28 9.69
N LEU A 109 6.16 -18.08 9.39
CA LEU A 109 6.58 -17.13 10.41
C LEU A 109 5.43 -16.72 11.33
N TRP A 110 4.24 -16.51 10.79
CA TRP A 110 3.05 -16.20 11.61
C TRP A 110 2.61 -17.36 12.50
N ALA A 111 2.68 -18.59 12.00
CA ALA A 111 2.35 -19.76 12.81
C ALA A 111 3.31 -19.91 14.00
N GLU A 112 4.58 -19.57 13.82
CA GLU A 112 5.60 -19.58 14.87
C GLU A 112 5.43 -18.43 15.88
N ALA A 113 5.07 -17.23 15.41
CA ALA A 113 4.88 -16.05 16.25
C ALA A 113 3.63 -16.12 17.16
N LYS A 114 2.67 -17.02 16.89
CA LYS A 114 1.48 -17.25 17.73
C LYS A 114 1.73 -18.16 18.93
N LYS A 115 2.90 -18.70 19.05
CA LYS A 115 3.31 -19.54 20.19
C LYS A 115 3.96 -18.69 21.29
#